data_f2ea81bb64b0b22999b83ddbf83c6ffa
#
_entry.id   f2ea81bb64b0b22999b83ddbf83c6ffa
#
_cell.length_a   1.000
_cell.length_b   1.000
_cell.length_c   1.000
_cell.angle_alpha   90.00
_cell.angle_beta   90.00
_cell.angle_gamma   90.00
#
_symmetry.space_group_name_H-M   'P 1'
#
loop_
_entity.id
_entity.type
_entity.pdbx_description
1 polymer ?
#
loop_
_entity_poly.entity_id
_entity_poly.type
_entity_poly.pdbx_seq_one_letter_code
_entity_poly.pdbx_strand_id
1 'polypeptide(L)'
;MAAAMAMGASGAWCGSVWLTTTEAETNPIVKEKMLSASSADTVRSKSRTGKHSRQLRSPWTDAWENSDQVQPLPSPVQPLVAEPALRKLDKLSLAGNKQAANLATYWVGQAVGLMNETKSAGEVVQDFKTDFIEAYERLNGALEEA
;
A
#
# COMPACT_ATOMS: atom_id res chain seq x y z
N MET A 1 3.89 -14.37 7.22
CA MET A 1 5.27 -14.87 7.12
C MET A 1 5.33 -16.38 7.24
N ALA A 2 4.73 -17.00 8.27
CA ALA A 2 4.76 -18.45 8.51
C ALA A 2 4.37 -19.30 7.28
N ALA A 3 3.26 -19.00 6.62
CA ALA A 3 2.82 -19.73 5.42
C ALA A 3 3.85 -19.70 4.28
N ALA A 4 4.50 -18.56 4.04
CA ALA A 4 5.55 -18.46 3.02
C ALA A 4 6.77 -19.33 3.37
N MET A 5 7.17 -19.32 4.63
CA MET A 5 8.28 -20.15 5.11
C MET A 5 7.95 -21.66 5.09
N ALA A 6 6.71 -22.03 5.42
CA ALA A 6 6.24 -23.41 5.30
C ALA A 6 6.27 -23.91 3.85
N MET A 7 6.09 -23.02 2.86
CA MET A 7 6.25 -23.31 1.43
C MET A 7 7.69 -23.28 0.94
N GLY A 8 8.69 -23.10 1.83
CA GLY A 8 10.11 -23.14 1.50
C GLY A 8 10.76 -21.76 1.28
N ALA A 9 10.09 -20.66 1.52
CA ALA A 9 10.70 -19.34 1.45
C ALA A 9 11.66 -19.12 2.64
N SER A 10 12.80 -18.46 2.40
CA SER A 10 13.73 -18.05 3.47
C SER A 10 13.24 -16.83 4.26
N GLY A 11 12.18 -16.16 3.82
CA GLY A 11 11.58 -15.00 4.47
C GLY A 11 10.48 -14.37 3.61
N ALA A 12 9.95 -13.24 4.05
CA ALA A 12 8.93 -12.47 3.34
C ALA A 12 9.38 -11.02 3.14
N TRP A 13 9.17 -10.52 1.92
CA TRP A 13 9.41 -9.11 1.61
C TRP A 13 8.11 -8.32 1.67
N CYS A 14 8.01 -7.42 2.62
CA CYS A 14 6.84 -6.56 2.84
C CYS A 14 7.17 -5.12 2.47
N GLY A 15 6.23 -4.43 1.83
CA GLY A 15 6.38 -3.03 1.42
C GLY A 15 5.43 -2.10 2.16
N SER A 16 4.13 -2.29 1.97
CA SER A 16 3.10 -1.31 2.37
C SER A 16 3.05 -1.03 3.87
N VAL A 17 3.30 -2.03 4.70
CA VAL A 17 3.27 -1.89 6.16
C VAL A 17 4.28 -0.86 6.67
N TRP A 18 5.42 -0.71 6.01
CA TRP A 18 6.44 0.26 6.40
C TRP A 18 6.03 1.71 6.11
N LEU A 19 5.11 1.93 5.17
CA LEU A 19 4.64 3.26 4.79
C LEU A 19 3.76 3.92 5.86
N THR A 20 3.20 3.13 6.78
CA THR A 20 2.34 3.63 7.87
C THR A 20 3.05 3.74 9.21
N THR A 21 4.33 3.37 9.27
CA THR A 21 5.11 3.48 10.52
C THR A 21 5.37 4.93 10.94
N THR A 22 5.68 5.14 12.22
CA THR A 22 6.01 6.46 12.77
C THR A 22 7.24 7.05 12.11
N GLU A 23 8.21 6.22 11.74
CA GLU A 23 9.47 6.62 11.12
C GLU A 23 9.34 6.92 9.61
N ALA A 24 8.24 6.49 8.97
CA ALA A 24 8.07 6.67 7.53
C ALA A 24 7.81 8.14 7.17
N GLU A 25 8.54 8.65 6.19
CA GLU A 25 8.34 9.98 5.59
C GLU A 25 7.16 10.03 4.59
N THR A 26 6.23 9.08 4.70
CA THR A 26 5.02 9.05 3.87
C THR A 26 4.18 10.28 4.14
N ASN A 27 3.65 10.90 3.07
CA ASN A 27 2.71 12.02 3.19
C ASN A 27 1.59 11.67 4.20
N PRO A 28 1.38 12.47 5.26
CA PRO A 28 0.40 12.18 6.31
C PRO A 28 -1.01 11.89 5.79
N ILE A 29 -1.44 12.59 4.73
CA ILE A 29 -2.75 12.37 4.09
C ILE A 29 -2.83 10.98 3.47
N VAL A 30 -1.75 10.54 2.83
CA VAL A 30 -1.66 9.18 2.25
C VAL A 30 -1.61 8.13 3.36
N LYS A 31 -0.87 8.39 4.43
CA LYS A 31 -0.79 7.51 5.60
C LYS A 31 -2.17 7.32 6.23
N GLU A 32 -2.91 8.39 6.46
CA GLU A 32 -4.27 8.35 7.00
C GLU A 32 -5.22 7.54 6.09
N LYS A 33 -5.15 7.77 4.78
CA LYS A 33 -5.91 6.98 3.80
C LYS A 33 -5.56 5.49 3.85
N MET A 34 -4.29 5.14 4.00
CA MET A 34 -3.87 3.74 4.11
C MET A 34 -4.43 3.09 5.38
N LEU A 35 -4.40 3.79 6.52
CA LEU A 35 -4.89 3.28 7.81
C LEU A 35 -6.41 3.08 7.82
N SER A 36 -7.15 3.84 7.03
CA SER A 36 -8.60 3.75 6.92
C SER A 36 -9.08 2.85 5.78
N ALA A 37 -8.18 2.42 4.88
CA ALA A 37 -8.53 1.65 3.69
C ALA A 37 -8.68 0.16 3.98
N SER A 38 -9.52 -0.49 3.18
CA SER A 38 -9.62 -1.93 3.03
C SER A 38 -8.96 -2.43 1.74
N SER A 39 -8.88 -3.73 1.56
CA SER A 39 -8.40 -4.32 0.29
C SER A 39 -9.26 -3.92 -0.93
N ALA A 40 -10.54 -3.62 -0.71
CA ALA A 40 -11.48 -3.16 -1.75
C ALA A 40 -11.18 -1.73 -2.22
N ASP A 41 -10.51 -0.93 -1.39
CA ASP A 41 -10.11 0.45 -1.71
C ASP A 41 -8.81 0.52 -2.51
N THR A 42 -8.40 -0.58 -3.12
CA THR A 42 -7.23 -0.65 -3.99
C THR A 42 -7.64 -0.90 -5.44
N VAL A 43 -6.87 -0.36 -6.37
CA VAL A 43 -7.07 -0.54 -7.82
C VAL A 43 -5.76 -0.88 -8.51
N ARG A 44 -5.81 -1.72 -9.54
CA ARG A 44 -4.67 -1.93 -10.45
C ARG A 44 -4.76 -0.90 -11.56
N SER A 45 -3.90 0.09 -11.54
CA SER A 45 -3.93 1.21 -12.46
C SER A 45 -2.59 1.40 -13.19
N LYS A 46 -2.67 1.90 -14.41
CA LYS A 46 -1.53 2.36 -15.21
C LYS A 46 -1.23 3.85 -15.01
N SER A 47 -2.04 4.56 -14.23
CA SER A 47 -2.01 6.01 -14.05
C SER A 47 -0.65 6.60 -13.70
N ARG A 48 0.20 5.84 -13.04
CA ARG A 48 1.48 6.32 -12.53
C ARG A 48 2.68 5.94 -13.39
N THR A 49 2.73 4.69 -13.86
CA THR A 49 3.94 4.14 -14.53
C THR A 49 3.72 3.69 -15.97
N GLY A 50 2.47 3.68 -16.45
CA GLY A 50 2.12 3.07 -17.72
C GLY A 50 2.06 1.54 -17.70
N LYS A 51 2.44 0.92 -16.57
CA LYS A 51 2.27 -0.51 -16.27
C LYS A 51 1.28 -0.66 -15.13
N HIS A 52 0.55 -1.77 -15.10
CA HIS A 52 -0.36 -2.05 -13.99
C HIS A 52 0.41 -2.15 -12.68
N SER A 53 0.07 -1.28 -11.75
CA SER A 53 0.52 -1.32 -10.36
C SER A 53 -0.67 -1.13 -9.43
N ARG A 54 -0.63 -1.76 -8.26
CA ARG A 54 -1.70 -1.56 -7.28
C ARG A 54 -1.47 -0.26 -6.51
N GLN A 55 -2.54 0.51 -6.41
CA GLN A 55 -2.54 1.82 -5.77
C GLN A 55 -3.80 1.97 -4.91
N LEU A 56 -3.78 2.88 -3.94
CA LEU A 56 -5.00 3.35 -3.28
C LEU A 56 -5.91 3.97 -4.34
N ARG A 57 -7.18 3.57 -4.33
CA ARG A 57 -8.19 4.17 -5.20
C ARG A 57 -8.38 5.64 -4.83
N SER A 58 -8.48 6.49 -5.83
CA SER A 58 -8.76 7.91 -5.68
C SER A 58 -9.33 8.44 -6.99
N PRO A 59 -9.92 9.65 -7.01
CA PRO A 59 -10.35 10.25 -8.27
C PRO A 59 -9.22 10.43 -9.29
N TRP A 60 -7.96 10.47 -8.87
CA TRP A 60 -6.81 10.41 -9.78
C TRP A 60 -6.77 9.09 -10.55
N THR A 61 -6.82 7.95 -9.84
CA THR A 61 -6.79 6.63 -10.49
C THR A 61 -8.03 6.41 -11.34
N ASP A 62 -9.19 6.84 -10.86
CA ASP A 62 -10.47 6.68 -11.57
C ASP A 62 -10.51 7.49 -12.87
N ALA A 63 -9.91 8.70 -12.89
CA ALA A 63 -9.81 9.50 -14.11
C ALA A 63 -8.97 8.82 -15.20
N TRP A 64 -7.94 8.08 -14.84
CA TRP A 64 -7.09 7.35 -15.79
C TRP A 64 -7.68 6.01 -16.24
N GLU A 65 -8.47 5.35 -15.40
CA GLU A 65 -9.04 4.02 -15.70
C GLU A 65 -10.40 4.12 -16.40
N ASN A 66 -11.17 5.18 -16.14
CA ASN A 66 -12.56 5.29 -16.60
C ASN A 66 -12.77 6.35 -17.71
N SER A 67 -11.70 6.99 -18.18
CA SER A 67 -11.80 8.02 -19.21
C SER A 67 -11.44 7.48 -20.59
N ASP A 68 -12.35 7.65 -21.53
CA ASP A 68 -12.06 7.40 -22.96
C ASP A 68 -11.15 8.47 -23.58
N GLN A 69 -11.01 9.62 -22.92
CA GLN A 69 -10.26 10.78 -23.42
C GLN A 69 -8.80 10.78 -22.94
N VAL A 70 -8.50 10.13 -21.83
CA VAL A 70 -7.17 10.13 -21.21
C VAL A 70 -6.67 8.69 -21.13
N GLN A 71 -5.69 8.37 -21.97
CA GLN A 71 -5.07 7.05 -21.98
C GLN A 71 -3.65 7.13 -21.39
N PRO A 72 -3.26 6.19 -20.50
CA PRO A 72 -1.91 6.15 -19.97
C PRO A 72 -0.88 5.92 -21.10
N LEU A 73 0.17 6.71 -21.08
CA LEU A 73 1.32 6.51 -21.96
C LEU A 73 2.04 5.20 -21.60
N PRO A 74 2.74 4.57 -22.56
CA PRO A 74 3.54 3.38 -22.25
C PRO A 74 4.68 3.69 -21.28
N SER A 75 5.07 2.70 -20.49
CA SER A 75 6.31 2.78 -19.69
C SER A 75 7.53 2.83 -20.62
N PRO A 76 8.52 3.68 -20.36
CA PRO A 76 8.74 4.50 -19.16
C PRO A 76 8.26 5.96 -19.30
N VAL A 77 7.41 6.29 -20.26
CA VAL A 77 7.03 7.68 -20.57
C VAL A 77 6.00 8.23 -19.59
N GLN A 78 5.05 7.43 -19.15
CA GLN A 78 3.99 7.84 -18.23
C GLN A 78 4.48 8.57 -16.96
N PRO A 79 5.56 8.14 -16.28
CA PRO A 79 6.08 8.85 -15.12
C PRO A 79 6.48 10.31 -15.39
N LEU A 80 6.89 10.65 -16.61
CA LEU A 80 7.27 12.02 -16.96
C LEU A 80 6.08 12.98 -16.88
N VAL A 81 4.88 12.48 -17.07
CA VAL A 81 3.62 13.23 -16.95
C VAL A 81 3.03 13.11 -15.55
N ALA A 82 2.99 11.89 -15.00
CA ALA A 82 2.31 11.60 -13.75
C ALA A 82 3.07 12.12 -12.51
N GLU A 83 4.39 11.90 -12.42
CA GLU A 83 5.15 12.22 -11.21
C GLU A 83 5.21 13.72 -10.88
N PRO A 84 5.41 14.66 -11.85
CA PRO A 84 5.34 16.08 -11.54
C PRO A 84 3.97 16.53 -11.00
N ALA A 85 2.88 15.97 -11.56
CA ALA A 85 1.52 16.26 -11.12
C ALA A 85 1.27 15.71 -9.69
N LEU A 86 1.65 14.46 -9.43
CA LEU A 86 1.51 13.83 -8.12
C LEU A 86 2.33 14.57 -7.04
N ARG A 87 3.57 14.97 -7.34
CA ARG A 87 4.38 15.79 -6.42
C ARG A 87 3.73 17.13 -6.11
N LYS A 88 3.06 17.75 -7.08
CA LYS A 88 2.31 18.99 -6.87
C LYS A 88 1.10 18.75 -5.97
N LEU A 89 0.37 17.65 -6.20
CA LEU A 89 -0.75 17.23 -5.34
C LEU A 89 -0.30 16.97 -3.91
N ASP A 90 0.83 16.29 -3.71
CA ASP A 90 1.39 16.05 -2.39
C ASP A 90 1.70 17.38 -1.66
N LYS A 91 2.37 18.31 -2.31
CA LYS A 91 2.66 19.64 -1.73
C LYS A 91 1.38 20.41 -1.37
N LEU A 92 0.39 20.40 -2.25
CA LEU A 92 -0.88 21.10 -2.02
C LEU A 92 -1.69 20.44 -0.90
N SER A 93 -1.70 19.11 -0.82
CA SER A 93 -2.39 18.37 0.25
C SER A 93 -1.79 18.68 1.63
N LEU A 94 -0.46 18.74 1.72
CA LEU A 94 0.26 19.16 2.94
C LEU A 94 -0.03 20.61 3.32
N ALA A 95 -0.30 21.49 2.35
CA ALA A 95 -0.73 22.87 2.57
C ALA A 95 -2.22 23.00 2.92
N GLY A 96 -2.94 21.89 3.15
CA GLY A 96 -4.35 21.89 3.55
C GLY A 96 -5.36 21.95 2.41
N ASN A 97 -4.94 21.81 1.16
CA ASN A 97 -5.87 21.77 0.04
C ASN A 97 -6.64 20.43 0.01
N LYS A 98 -7.94 20.50 0.33
CA LYS A 98 -8.81 19.32 0.42
C LYS A 98 -8.99 18.58 -0.92
N GLN A 99 -9.01 19.31 -2.04
CA GLN A 99 -9.14 18.68 -3.36
C GLN A 99 -7.89 17.90 -3.71
N ALA A 100 -6.70 18.46 -3.45
CA ALA A 100 -5.44 17.76 -3.63
C ALA A 100 -5.34 16.53 -2.71
N ALA A 101 -5.78 16.66 -1.46
CA ALA A 101 -5.85 15.55 -0.50
C ALA A 101 -6.75 14.41 -1.02
N ASN A 102 -7.91 14.75 -1.62
CA ASN A 102 -8.81 13.76 -2.20
C ASN A 102 -8.16 13.00 -3.37
N LEU A 103 -7.41 13.67 -4.22
CA LEU A 103 -6.70 13.08 -5.37
C LEU A 103 -5.47 12.24 -4.96
N ALA A 104 -4.93 12.45 -3.76
CA ALA A 104 -3.71 11.78 -3.30
C ALA A 104 -3.87 10.25 -3.31
N THR A 105 -2.87 9.58 -3.88
CA THR A 105 -2.76 8.12 -4.01
C THR A 105 -1.31 7.68 -3.88
N TYR A 106 -1.10 6.42 -3.54
CA TYR A 106 0.23 5.82 -3.50
C TYR A 106 0.16 4.32 -3.77
N TRP A 107 1.30 3.71 -4.05
CA TRP A 107 1.39 2.26 -4.18
C TRP A 107 1.04 1.57 -2.87
N VAL A 108 0.24 0.53 -2.96
CA VAL A 108 -0.17 -0.26 -1.79
C VAL A 108 -0.53 -1.68 -2.21
N GLY A 109 -0.24 -2.66 -1.36
CA GLY A 109 -0.70 -4.04 -1.53
C GLY A 109 -2.14 -4.23 -1.04
N GLN A 110 -2.73 -5.37 -1.38
CA GLN A 110 -4.09 -5.72 -0.91
C GLN A 110 -4.20 -5.88 0.61
N ALA A 111 -3.08 -6.13 1.28
CA ALA A 111 -3.01 -6.24 2.74
C ALA A 111 -3.20 -4.89 3.46
N VAL A 112 -3.50 -3.79 2.75
CA VAL A 112 -3.76 -2.48 3.36
C VAL A 112 -4.82 -2.52 4.46
N GLY A 113 -5.86 -3.35 4.30
CA GLY A 113 -6.90 -3.54 5.32
C GLY A 113 -6.45 -4.20 6.63
N LEU A 114 -5.19 -4.63 6.72
CA LEU A 114 -4.57 -5.17 7.93
C LEU A 114 -3.69 -4.13 8.67
N MET A 115 -3.60 -2.91 8.14
CA MET A 115 -2.78 -1.81 8.67
C MET A 115 -3.70 -0.71 9.18
N ASN A 116 -4.30 -0.90 10.36
CA ASN A 116 -5.36 -0.02 10.86
C ASN A 116 -4.88 0.99 11.91
N GLU A 117 -3.61 0.94 12.29
CA GLU A 117 -2.99 1.84 13.27
C GLU A 117 -1.54 2.17 12.89
N THR A 118 -1.07 3.32 13.35
CA THR A 118 0.34 3.69 13.22
C THR A 118 1.14 3.02 14.34
N LYS A 119 2.18 2.28 13.95
CA LYS A 119 3.15 1.63 14.85
C LYS A 119 4.55 2.08 14.49
N SER A 120 5.48 1.92 15.43
CA SER A 120 6.90 2.02 15.09
C SER A 120 7.35 0.82 14.23
N ALA A 121 8.42 0.99 13.48
CA ALA A 121 9.01 -0.12 12.71
C ALA A 121 9.42 -1.29 13.62
N GLY A 122 9.87 -1.00 14.86
CA GLY A 122 10.19 -2.00 15.86
C GLY A 122 8.97 -2.82 16.30
N GLU A 123 7.82 -2.17 16.54
CA GLU A 123 6.58 -2.86 16.87
C GLU A 123 6.09 -3.73 15.72
N VAL A 124 6.15 -3.26 14.48
CA VAL A 124 5.80 -4.06 13.29
C VAL A 124 6.67 -5.32 13.19
N VAL A 125 7.97 -5.22 13.45
CA VAL A 125 8.86 -6.40 13.47
C VAL A 125 8.47 -7.36 14.60
N GLN A 126 8.10 -6.83 15.77
CA GLN A 126 7.67 -7.66 16.89
C GLN A 126 6.34 -8.37 16.58
N ASP A 127 5.38 -7.69 15.96
CA ASP A 127 4.13 -8.30 15.50
C ASP A 127 4.40 -9.46 14.54
N PHE A 128 5.27 -9.28 13.54
CA PHE A 128 5.67 -10.37 12.64
C PHE A 128 6.25 -11.59 13.36
N LYS A 129 7.02 -11.37 14.43
CA LYS A 129 7.57 -12.47 15.24
C LYS A 129 6.48 -13.18 16.03
N THR A 130 5.62 -12.41 16.68
CA THR A 130 4.51 -12.94 17.47
C THR A 130 3.55 -13.75 16.60
N ASP A 131 3.08 -13.18 15.48
CA ASP A 131 2.22 -13.85 14.51
C ASP A 131 2.84 -15.14 13.95
N PHE A 132 4.17 -15.14 13.76
CA PHE A 132 4.88 -16.32 13.30
C PHE A 132 4.86 -17.44 14.36
N ILE A 133 5.15 -17.10 15.61
CA ILE A 133 5.15 -18.07 16.72
C ILE A 133 3.74 -18.65 16.91
N GLU A 134 2.72 -17.79 16.97
CA GLU A 134 1.34 -18.23 17.12
C GLU A 134 0.87 -19.12 15.97
N ALA A 135 1.28 -18.81 14.73
CA ALA A 135 0.96 -19.64 13.57
C ALA A 135 1.66 -21.01 13.66
N TYR A 136 2.91 -21.04 14.12
CA TYR A 136 3.66 -22.28 14.34
C TYR A 136 2.99 -23.15 15.42
N GLU A 137 2.62 -22.56 16.55
CA GLU A 137 1.96 -23.26 17.66
C GLU A 137 0.62 -23.86 17.21
N ARG A 138 -0.21 -23.11 16.47
CA ARG A 138 -1.47 -23.63 15.89
C ARG A 138 -1.24 -24.82 14.95
N LEU A 139 -0.20 -24.76 14.12
CA LEU A 139 0.10 -25.85 13.18
C LEU A 139 0.63 -27.08 13.93
N ASN A 140 1.46 -26.89 14.95
CA ASN A 140 1.99 -27.99 15.76
C ASN A 140 0.88 -28.68 16.56
N GLY A 141 -0.01 -27.92 17.21
CA GLY A 141 -1.16 -28.46 17.93
C GLY A 141 -2.08 -29.30 17.04
N ALA A 142 -2.35 -28.85 15.80
CA ALA A 142 -3.15 -29.61 14.86
C ALA A 142 -2.52 -30.93 14.42
N LEU A 143 -1.18 -31.06 14.48
CA LEU A 143 -0.47 -32.31 14.19
C LEU A 143 -0.47 -33.28 15.37
N GLU A 144 -0.54 -32.76 16.61
CA GLU A 144 -0.60 -33.59 17.82
C GLU A 144 -2.00 -34.19 18.04
N GLU A 145 -3.04 -33.56 17.49
CA GLU A 145 -4.44 -34.02 17.57
C GLU A 145 -4.82 -35.01 16.44
N ALA A 146 -3.97 -35.18 15.43
CA ALA A 146 -4.22 -36.03 14.26
C ALA A 146 -3.65 -37.44 14.40
#